data_fbd9855e64fa6b8a870c123374c802df
#
_entry.id   fbd9855e64fa6b8a870c123374c802df
#
_cell.length_a   1.000
_cell.length_b   1.000
_cell.length_c   1.000
_cell.angle_alpha   90.00
_cell.angle_beta   90.00
_cell.angle_gamma   90.00
#
_symmetry.space_group_name_H-M   'P 1'
#
loop_
_entity.id
_entity.type
_entity.pdbx_description
1 polymer ?
#
loop_
_entity_poly.entity_id
_entity_poly.type
_entity_poly.pdbx_seq_one_letter_code
_entity_poly.pdbx_strand_id
1 'polypeptide(L)'
;MKKILALSLLALGISTSARAQVQTQAVMPRVELSIGLYRILAEVAATPARRGAGLMGRRGMAGHEGMLFVFPQSDRHCMWMKNTFIPLSVAFLDAKGRIINIRDMRPQSEDNHCADAPARFALEMNRGWFAEKGIAAGAQVQGLDAGGAR
;
A
#
# COMPACT_ATOMS: atom_id res chain seq x y z
N MET A 1 31.81 22.26 -71.74
CA MET A 1 32.23 21.24 -70.83
C MET A 1 31.97 21.72 -69.42
N LYS A 2 30.83 21.33 -68.82
CA LYS A 2 30.43 21.73 -67.45
C LYS A 2 30.59 20.50 -66.53
N LYS A 3 31.49 20.58 -65.60
CA LYS A 3 31.70 19.52 -64.58
C LYS A 3 30.73 19.76 -63.45
N ILE A 4 29.85 18.78 -63.22
CA ILE A 4 28.91 18.76 -62.09
C ILE A 4 29.63 18.04 -60.94
N LEU A 5 29.90 18.77 -59.84
CA LEU A 5 30.40 18.21 -58.59
C LEU A 5 29.21 17.67 -57.79
N ALA A 6 29.15 16.39 -57.59
CA ALA A 6 28.19 15.76 -56.70
C ALA A 6 28.69 15.85 -55.24
N LEU A 7 27.95 16.57 -54.39
CA LEU A 7 28.21 16.71 -52.98
C LEU A 7 27.45 15.60 -52.23
N SER A 8 28.19 14.59 -51.76
CA SER A 8 27.61 13.51 -50.93
C SER A 8 27.46 13.99 -49.48
N LEU A 9 26.22 14.21 -49.04
CA LEU A 9 25.91 14.42 -47.63
C LEU A 9 25.90 13.06 -46.87
N LEU A 10 26.90 12.90 -45.99
CA LEU A 10 26.95 11.79 -45.08
C LEU A 10 26.08 12.14 -43.86
N ALA A 11 24.90 11.52 -43.76
CA ALA A 11 24.02 11.66 -42.59
C ALA A 11 24.55 10.78 -41.43
N LEU A 12 25.14 11.39 -40.40
CA LEU A 12 25.47 10.72 -39.14
C LEU A 12 24.17 10.44 -38.37
N GLY A 13 23.73 9.20 -38.34
CA GLY A 13 22.64 8.75 -37.53
C GLY A 13 23.05 8.73 -36.06
N ILE A 14 22.55 9.64 -35.25
CA ILE A 14 22.70 9.62 -33.78
C ILE A 14 21.70 8.62 -33.24
N SER A 15 22.17 7.40 -32.92
CA SER A 15 21.40 6.40 -32.19
C SER A 15 21.27 6.82 -30.74
N THR A 16 20.13 7.41 -30.38
CA THR A 16 19.78 7.66 -28.96
C THR A 16 19.38 6.34 -28.31
N SER A 17 20.30 5.72 -27.58
CA SER A 17 20.00 4.58 -26.74
C SER A 17 19.07 5.03 -25.59
N ALA A 18 17.78 4.70 -25.70
CA ALA A 18 16.84 4.87 -24.62
C ALA A 18 17.27 3.96 -23.45
N ARG A 19 17.92 4.54 -22.44
CA ARG A 19 18.13 3.86 -21.16
C ARG A 19 16.76 3.61 -20.53
N ALA A 20 16.35 2.36 -20.49
CA ALA A 20 15.22 1.93 -19.65
C ALA A 20 15.59 2.29 -18.20
N GLN A 21 14.93 3.30 -17.64
CA GLN A 21 15.01 3.58 -16.21
C GLN A 21 14.34 2.41 -15.50
N VAL A 22 15.14 1.55 -14.89
CA VAL A 22 14.67 0.60 -13.90
C VAL A 22 14.17 1.46 -12.74
N GLN A 23 12.85 1.68 -12.68
CA GLN A 23 12.22 2.26 -11.51
C GLN A 23 12.44 1.27 -10.37
N THR A 24 13.43 1.53 -9.55
CA THR A 24 13.60 0.89 -8.26
C THR A 24 12.32 1.23 -7.47
N GLN A 25 11.41 0.26 -7.32
CA GLN A 25 10.29 0.42 -6.39
C GLN A 25 10.91 0.74 -5.04
N ALA A 26 10.70 1.96 -4.56
CA ALA A 26 11.22 2.38 -3.26
C ALA A 26 10.69 1.39 -2.21
N VAL A 27 11.63 0.69 -1.57
CA VAL A 27 11.32 -0.27 -0.52
C VAL A 27 10.42 0.42 0.50
N MET A 28 9.24 -0.12 0.73
CA MET A 28 8.32 0.43 1.73
C MET A 28 8.92 0.24 3.12
N PRO A 29 8.92 1.27 3.99
CA PRO A 29 9.30 1.09 5.38
C PRO A 29 8.42 0.01 6.01
N ARG A 30 8.99 -0.80 6.90
CA ARG A 30 8.27 -1.85 7.62
C ARG A 30 8.30 -1.57 9.11
N VAL A 31 7.25 -1.98 9.79
CA VAL A 31 7.11 -1.90 11.24
C VAL A 31 6.62 -3.23 11.79
N GLU A 32 7.12 -3.63 12.95
CA GLU A 32 6.58 -4.75 13.70
C GLU A 32 5.41 -4.26 14.55
N LEU A 33 4.25 -4.83 14.33
CA LEU A 33 3.05 -4.62 15.12
C LEU A 33 2.71 -5.89 15.90
N SER A 34 1.93 -5.75 16.95
CA SER A 34 1.34 -6.91 17.64
C SER A 34 -0.10 -6.66 18.07
N ILE A 35 -0.89 -7.73 18.07
CA ILE A 35 -2.24 -7.77 18.63
C ILE A 35 -2.31 -9.02 19.53
N GLY A 36 -2.31 -8.81 20.84
CA GLY A 36 -2.16 -9.89 21.78
C GLY A 36 -0.85 -10.66 21.55
N LEU A 37 -0.93 -11.95 21.25
CA LEU A 37 0.24 -12.82 20.98
C LEU A 37 0.69 -12.83 19.52
N TYR A 38 -0.08 -12.23 18.61
CA TYR A 38 0.18 -12.27 17.18
C TYR A 38 1.09 -11.11 16.74
N ARG A 39 2.18 -11.45 16.07
CA ARG A 39 3.10 -10.48 15.47
C ARG A 39 2.78 -10.29 14.00
N ILE A 40 2.91 -9.06 13.54
CA ILE A 40 2.62 -8.64 12.18
C ILE A 40 3.80 -7.82 11.69
N LEU A 41 4.33 -8.13 10.51
CA LEU A 41 5.28 -7.30 9.79
C LEU A 41 4.52 -6.47 8.76
N ALA A 42 4.25 -5.21 9.09
CA ALA A 42 3.46 -4.34 8.24
C ALA A 42 4.34 -3.37 7.43
N GLU A 43 4.08 -3.26 6.13
CA GLU A 43 4.59 -2.16 5.31
C GLU A 43 3.84 -0.88 5.67
N VAL A 44 4.54 0.28 5.66
CA VAL A 44 3.95 1.55 6.11
C VAL A 44 3.61 2.46 4.94
N ALA A 45 2.33 2.72 4.75
CA ALA A 45 1.79 3.64 3.77
C ALA A 45 1.42 4.99 4.43
N ALA A 46 2.43 5.87 4.66
CA ALA A 46 2.24 7.14 5.36
C ALA A 46 2.17 8.36 4.42
N THR A 47 2.60 8.24 3.17
CA THR A 47 2.50 9.34 2.19
C THR A 47 1.24 9.21 1.32
N PRO A 48 0.72 10.29 0.71
CA PRO A 48 -0.42 10.21 -0.20
C PRO A 48 -0.20 9.20 -1.34
N ALA A 49 1.00 9.19 -1.94
CA ALA A 49 1.34 8.27 -3.02
C ALA A 49 1.31 6.79 -2.55
N ARG A 50 1.89 6.49 -1.36
CA ARG A 50 1.89 5.13 -0.80
C ARG A 50 0.50 4.68 -0.39
N ARG A 51 -0.30 5.56 0.23
CA ARG A 51 -1.71 5.25 0.56
C ARG A 51 -2.54 5.00 -0.70
N GLY A 52 -2.34 5.81 -1.75
CA GLY A 52 -3.04 5.62 -3.03
C GLY A 52 -2.65 4.33 -3.76
N ALA A 53 -1.39 3.90 -3.65
CA ALA A 53 -0.93 2.63 -4.22
C ALA A 53 -1.37 1.42 -3.40
N GLY A 54 -1.30 1.50 -2.08
CA GLY A 54 -1.67 0.41 -1.18
C GLY A 54 -1.06 -0.94 -1.61
N LEU A 55 -1.87 -1.99 -1.59
CA LEU A 55 -1.52 -3.35 -2.03
C LEU A 55 -1.87 -3.63 -3.51
N MET A 56 -2.11 -2.59 -4.31
CA MET A 56 -2.41 -2.73 -5.74
C MET A 56 -1.33 -3.54 -6.47
N GLY A 57 -1.74 -4.40 -7.39
CA GLY A 57 -0.85 -5.23 -8.20
C GLY A 57 -0.26 -6.44 -7.48
N ARG A 58 -0.44 -6.57 -6.17
CA ARG A 58 0.07 -7.72 -5.40
C ARG A 58 -0.68 -8.99 -5.76
N ARG A 59 0.08 -10.08 -5.88
CA ARG A 59 -0.44 -11.41 -6.18
C ARG A 59 -0.45 -12.36 -4.99
N GLY A 60 0.14 -11.96 -3.87
CA GLY A 60 0.21 -12.71 -2.61
C GLY A 60 0.81 -11.89 -1.49
N MET A 61 0.54 -12.31 -0.26
CA MET A 61 1.09 -11.72 0.97
C MET A 61 1.18 -12.85 2.02
N ALA A 62 2.30 -12.93 2.74
CA ALA A 62 2.47 -13.96 3.76
C ALA A 62 1.47 -13.76 4.92
N GLY A 63 1.17 -14.84 5.65
CA GLY A 63 0.12 -14.82 6.69
C GLY A 63 0.40 -13.90 7.88
N HIS A 64 1.66 -13.50 8.08
CA HIS A 64 2.07 -12.55 9.12
C HIS A 64 2.41 -11.16 8.57
N GLU A 65 2.27 -10.95 7.26
CA GLU A 65 2.49 -9.66 6.62
C GLU A 65 1.20 -8.89 6.46
N GLY A 66 1.31 -7.55 6.43
CA GLY A 66 0.20 -6.64 6.23
C GLY A 66 0.66 -5.27 5.73
N MET A 67 -0.28 -4.33 5.63
CA MET A 67 0.01 -2.93 5.35
C MET A 67 -0.69 -2.03 6.36
N LEU A 68 0.10 -1.15 6.98
CA LEU A 68 -0.37 -0.10 7.88
C LEU A 68 -0.50 1.21 7.11
N PHE A 69 -1.70 1.68 6.95
CA PHE A 69 -2.00 3.01 6.44
C PHE A 69 -1.99 4.00 7.61
N VAL A 70 -1.21 5.07 7.47
CA VAL A 70 -1.15 6.16 8.44
C VAL A 70 -1.79 7.39 7.82
N PHE A 71 -2.93 7.81 8.36
CA PHE A 71 -3.62 9.00 7.89
C PHE A 71 -3.10 10.26 8.58
N PRO A 72 -3.05 11.42 7.90
CA PRO A 72 -2.55 12.66 8.51
C PRO A 72 -3.45 13.18 9.63
N GLN A 73 -4.73 12.83 9.58
CA GLN A 73 -5.74 13.21 10.57
C GLN A 73 -6.68 12.04 10.85
N SER A 74 -7.28 12.03 12.04
CA SER A 74 -8.36 11.09 12.35
C SER A 74 -9.64 11.54 11.69
N ASP A 75 -10.21 10.65 10.84
CA ASP A 75 -11.47 10.89 10.14
C ASP A 75 -12.14 9.56 9.79
N ARG A 76 -13.35 9.59 9.27
CA ARG A 76 -14.03 8.41 8.72
C ARG A 76 -13.46 8.04 7.36
N HIS A 77 -12.24 7.49 7.38
CA HIS A 77 -11.57 7.02 6.18
C HIS A 77 -12.27 5.79 5.60
N CYS A 78 -12.25 5.69 4.27
CA CYS A 78 -12.74 4.53 3.54
C CYS A 78 -11.61 3.92 2.70
N MET A 79 -11.67 2.58 2.56
CA MET A 79 -10.76 1.79 1.75
C MET A 79 -11.54 1.11 0.62
N TRP A 80 -10.88 0.86 -0.50
CA TRP A 80 -11.40 0.16 -1.66
C TRP A 80 -10.40 -0.86 -2.19
N MET A 81 -10.83 -1.72 -3.10
CA MET A 81 -10.01 -2.81 -3.64
C MET A 81 -9.66 -2.64 -5.12
N LYS A 82 -9.73 -1.41 -5.64
CA LYS A 82 -9.36 -1.14 -7.03
C LYS A 82 -7.93 -1.63 -7.32
N ASN A 83 -7.77 -2.39 -8.41
CA ASN A 83 -6.49 -2.98 -8.84
C ASN A 83 -5.79 -3.86 -7.78
N THR A 84 -6.50 -4.29 -6.72
CA THR A 84 -5.99 -5.18 -5.68
C THR A 84 -6.50 -6.60 -5.93
N PHE A 85 -5.60 -7.54 -6.22
CA PHE A 85 -5.94 -8.90 -6.66
C PHE A 85 -6.11 -9.90 -5.52
N ILE A 86 -5.51 -9.63 -4.38
CA ILE A 86 -5.60 -10.51 -3.20
C ILE A 86 -6.80 -10.10 -2.32
N PRO A 87 -7.57 -11.06 -1.78
CA PRO A 87 -8.64 -10.76 -0.85
C PRO A 87 -8.07 -10.28 0.50
N LEU A 88 -8.63 -9.21 1.05
CA LEU A 88 -8.13 -8.57 2.26
C LEU A 88 -9.22 -8.40 3.31
N SER A 89 -8.79 -8.25 4.57
CA SER A 89 -9.58 -7.66 5.65
C SER A 89 -8.89 -6.40 6.13
N VAL A 90 -9.64 -5.32 6.33
CA VAL A 90 -9.14 -4.06 6.90
C VAL A 90 -9.69 -3.85 8.31
N ALA A 91 -8.80 -3.56 9.26
CA ALA A 91 -9.13 -3.07 10.59
C ALA A 91 -8.85 -1.56 10.64
N PHE A 92 -9.86 -0.76 10.97
CA PHE A 92 -9.71 0.67 11.23
C PHE A 92 -9.37 0.89 12.70
N LEU A 93 -8.36 1.74 12.98
CA LEU A 93 -7.84 1.97 14.32
C LEU A 93 -7.97 3.45 14.69
N ASP A 94 -8.34 3.71 15.94
CA ASP A 94 -8.31 5.06 16.49
C ASP A 94 -6.86 5.55 16.69
N ALA A 95 -6.69 6.80 17.16
CA ALA A 95 -5.38 7.40 17.42
C ALA A 95 -4.57 6.67 18.52
N LYS A 96 -5.22 5.86 19.35
CA LYS A 96 -4.59 5.05 20.40
C LYS A 96 -4.29 3.64 19.94
N GLY A 97 -4.61 3.29 18.69
CA GLY A 97 -4.40 1.95 18.13
C GLY A 97 -5.46 0.93 18.51
N ARG A 98 -6.61 1.34 19.03
CA ARG A 98 -7.73 0.44 19.32
C ARG A 98 -8.53 0.20 18.04
N ILE A 99 -8.86 -1.04 17.74
CA ILE A 99 -9.68 -1.41 16.60
C ILE A 99 -11.10 -0.85 16.78
N ILE A 100 -11.54 -0.04 15.83
CA ILE A 100 -12.90 0.52 15.75
C ILE A 100 -13.84 -0.52 15.15
N ASN A 101 -13.52 -0.97 13.93
CA ASN A 101 -14.27 -1.97 13.18
C ASN A 101 -13.36 -2.71 12.20
N ILE A 102 -13.82 -3.87 11.72
CA ILE A 102 -13.14 -4.69 10.72
C ILE A 102 -14.10 -4.93 9.56
N ARG A 103 -13.59 -4.90 8.33
CA ARG A 103 -14.35 -5.19 7.10
C ARG A 103 -13.57 -6.16 6.22
N ASP A 104 -14.25 -7.19 5.72
CA ASP A 104 -13.73 -8.04 4.65
C ASP A 104 -13.99 -7.38 3.29
N MET A 105 -12.99 -7.43 2.43
CA MET A 105 -12.99 -6.73 1.14
C MET A 105 -12.78 -7.72 0.00
N ARG A 106 -13.57 -7.62 -1.06
CA ARG A 106 -13.45 -8.45 -2.26
C ARG A 106 -12.41 -7.88 -3.21
N PRO A 107 -11.56 -8.74 -3.82
CA PRO A 107 -10.62 -8.30 -4.85
C PRO A 107 -11.30 -7.48 -5.94
N GLN A 108 -10.62 -6.43 -6.41
CA GLN A 108 -11.00 -5.60 -7.54
C GLN A 108 -12.36 -4.88 -7.41
N SER A 109 -13.00 -4.88 -6.22
CA SER A 109 -14.22 -4.11 -6.01
C SER A 109 -13.88 -2.62 -5.77
N GLU A 110 -14.78 -1.76 -6.22
CA GLU A 110 -14.72 -0.32 -5.96
C GLU A 110 -15.67 0.10 -4.84
N ASP A 111 -16.23 -0.88 -4.12
CA ASP A 111 -17.07 -0.65 -2.96
C ASP A 111 -16.26 0.06 -1.86
N ASN A 112 -16.86 1.05 -1.23
CA ASN A 112 -16.23 1.74 -0.11
C ASN A 112 -16.45 0.96 1.19
N HIS A 113 -15.34 0.63 1.86
CA HIS A 113 -15.32 0.05 3.19
C HIS A 113 -14.83 1.10 4.16
N CYS A 114 -15.71 1.62 5.03
CA CYS A 114 -15.43 2.80 5.85
C CYS A 114 -15.27 2.48 7.33
N ALA A 115 -14.53 3.35 8.03
CA ALA A 115 -14.46 3.37 9.47
C ALA A 115 -15.79 3.81 10.07
N ASP A 116 -16.24 3.14 11.15
CA ASP A 116 -17.47 3.48 11.85
C ASP A 116 -17.31 4.73 12.76
N ALA A 117 -16.06 5.11 13.08
CA ALA A 117 -15.69 6.29 13.84
C ALA A 117 -14.37 6.89 13.30
N PRO A 118 -13.90 8.07 13.77
CA PRO A 118 -12.65 8.66 13.32
C PRO A 118 -11.46 7.72 13.54
N ALA A 119 -10.82 7.28 12.44
CA ALA A 119 -9.66 6.40 12.40
C ALA A 119 -8.39 7.18 12.06
N ARG A 120 -7.31 6.92 12.79
CA ARG A 120 -5.97 7.45 12.52
C ARG A 120 -5.14 6.50 11.67
N PHE A 121 -5.48 5.19 11.72
CA PHE A 121 -4.79 4.13 10.99
C PHE A 121 -5.79 3.15 10.38
N ALA A 122 -5.33 2.43 9.35
CA ALA A 122 -5.98 1.21 8.88
C ALA A 122 -4.91 0.12 8.72
N LEU A 123 -5.23 -1.11 9.13
CA LEU A 123 -4.35 -2.27 8.99
C LEU A 123 -5.02 -3.27 8.06
N GLU A 124 -4.41 -3.50 6.90
CA GLU A 124 -4.83 -4.54 5.96
C GLU A 124 -4.04 -5.83 6.16
N MET A 125 -4.77 -6.94 6.26
CA MET A 125 -4.26 -8.30 6.38
C MET A 125 -4.94 -9.19 5.33
N ASN A 126 -4.43 -10.40 5.11
CA ASN A 126 -5.15 -11.39 4.32
C ASN A 126 -6.57 -11.57 4.85
N ARG A 127 -7.53 -11.77 3.95
CA ARG A 127 -8.95 -11.90 4.32
C ARG A 127 -9.15 -13.00 5.34
N GLY A 128 -9.95 -12.68 6.37
CA GLY A 128 -10.26 -13.59 7.47
C GLY A 128 -9.22 -13.64 8.59
N TRP A 129 -8.04 -13.04 8.41
CA TRP A 129 -6.94 -13.11 9.39
C TRP A 129 -7.35 -12.73 10.81
N PHE A 130 -8.12 -11.67 10.97
CA PHE A 130 -8.59 -11.20 12.29
C PHE A 130 -9.57 -12.21 12.91
N ALA A 131 -10.54 -12.67 12.13
CA ALA A 131 -11.55 -13.63 12.59
C ALA A 131 -10.94 -14.98 13.01
N GLU A 132 -9.99 -15.50 12.22
CA GLU A 132 -9.27 -16.75 12.53
C GLU A 132 -8.51 -16.68 13.87
N LYS A 133 -8.11 -15.49 14.29
CA LYS A 133 -7.36 -15.25 15.53
C LYS A 133 -8.22 -14.73 16.67
N GLY A 134 -9.55 -14.67 16.46
CA GLY A 134 -10.47 -14.16 17.47
C GLY A 134 -10.30 -12.68 17.78
N ILE A 135 -9.72 -11.90 16.85
CA ILE A 135 -9.50 -10.46 16.99
C ILE A 135 -10.74 -9.72 16.50
N ALA A 136 -11.28 -8.85 17.34
CA ALA A 136 -12.49 -8.08 17.07
C ALA A 136 -12.30 -6.59 17.40
N ALA A 137 -13.34 -5.79 17.15
CA ALA A 137 -13.39 -4.40 17.61
C ALA A 137 -13.10 -4.30 19.13
N GLY A 138 -12.37 -3.27 19.51
CA GLY A 138 -11.88 -3.07 20.89
C GLY A 138 -10.49 -3.66 21.18
N ALA A 139 -9.97 -4.58 20.34
CA ALA A 139 -8.61 -5.09 20.47
C ALA A 139 -7.57 -3.98 20.27
N GLN A 140 -6.43 -4.11 20.96
CA GLN A 140 -5.35 -3.13 20.94
C GLN A 140 -4.23 -3.58 20.02
N VAL A 141 -3.86 -2.73 19.07
CA VAL A 141 -2.67 -2.86 18.22
C VAL A 141 -1.53 -2.09 18.88
N GLN A 142 -0.38 -2.73 19.02
CA GLN A 142 0.84 -2.15 19.57
C GLN A 142 1.91 -1.97 18.48
N GLY A 143 2.92 -1.11 18.73
CA GLY A 143 4.04 -0.88 17.82
C GLY A 143 3.81 0.23 16.81
N LEU A 144 2.70 0.96 16.87
CA LEU A 144 2.35 2.03 15.92
C LEU A 144 3.34 3.21 15.93
N ASP A 145 3.97 3.49 17.06
CA ASP A 145 4.94 4.60 17.21
C ASP A 145 6.21 4.40 16.38
N ALA A 146 6.60 3.15 16.14
CA ALA A 146 7.78 2.80 15.34
C ALA A 146 7.60 3.11 13.84
N GLY A 147 6.36 3.24 13.37
CA GLY A 147 6.03 3.54 11.97
C GLY A 147 6.12 5.02 11.57
N GLY A 148 6.65 5.90 12.43
CA GLY A 148 6.75 7.34 12.15
C GLY A 148 5.41 8.07 12.23
N ALA A 149 4.48 7.56 13.02
CA ALA A 149 3.11 8.08 13.19
C ALA A 149 3.03 9.19 14.27
N ARG A 150 4.04 10.06 14.36
CA ARG A 150 3.97 11.27 15.21
C ARG A 150 3.55 12.47 14.39
#